data_eacac963fe6969fe50f747402061bd82
#
_entry.id   eacac963fe6969fe50f747402061bd82
#
_cell.length_a   1.000
_cell.length_b   1.000
_cell.length_c   1.000
_cell.angle_alpha   90.00
_cell.angle_beta   90.00
_cell.angle_gamma   90.00
#
_symmetry.space_group_name_H-M   'P 1'
#
loop_
_entity.id
_entity.type
_entity.pdbx_description
1 polymer ?
#
loop_
_entity_poly.entity_id
_entity_poly.type
_entity_poly.pdbx_seq_one_letter_code
_entity_poly.pdbx_strand_id
1 'polypeptide(L)'
;MTINAARELRDGQVCLVGVGPPNAAANLARRLHAPECVLVYESGAIGAQPVRLPLSIGDDDLAATSLELVSVVEMFNFWIGGGRIDVGFLGAAQIDRHANLNTTAIGPYEQPKVRLPGAGGAPEIAACAKSVIVIARHSPRTFVEKLDFVTSLGHQRGHTAVITDLGVLRPADDGELELVAVHPGVEPDQVREATGWDLRMAPELDHTPPVTEHELTQLRELRASAGR
;
A
#
# COMPACT_ATOMS: atom_id res chain seq x y z
N MET A 1 9.26 -5.82 2.49
CA MET A 1 8.07 -5.04 2.11
C MET A 1 7.81 -5.03 0.60
N THR A 2 8.56 -4.26 -0.23
CA THR A 2 8.24 -4.05 -1.67
C THR A 2 8.02 -5.34 -2.46
N ILE A 3 8.89 -6.34 -2.29
CA ILE A 3 8.75 -7.63 -2.97
C ILE A 3 7.49 -8.38 -2.50
N ASN A 4 7.22 -8.40 -1.19
CA ASN A 4 6.01 -9.06 -0.69
C ASN A 4 4.74 -8.35 -1.13
N ALA A 5 4.77 -7.00 -1.24
CA ALA A 5 3.66 -6.26 -1.81
C ALA A 5 3.47 -6.54 -3.32
N ALA A 6 4.56 -6.73 -4.06
CA ALA A 6 4.49 -7.14 -5.47
C ALA A 6 3.85 -8.53 -5.63
N ARG A 7 4.17 -9.48 -4.74
CA ARG A 7 3.62 -10.84 -4.75
C ARG A 7 2.11 -10.91 -4.47
N GLU A 8 1.52 -9.88 -3.86
CA GLU A 8 0.06 -9.77 -3.67
C GLU A 8 -0.70 -9.47 -4.96
N LEU A 9 -0.03 -8.94 -5.97
CA LEU A 9 -0.65 -8.57 -7.23
C LEU A 9 -0.78 -9.76 -8.16
N ARG A 10 -1.89 -9.80 -8.89
CA ARG A 10 -2.19 -10.82 -9.90
C ARG A 10 -2.26 -10.19 -11.27
N ASP A 11 -1.96 -10.97 -12.28
CA ASP A 11 -2.03 -10.53 -13.66
C ASP A 11 -3.43 -10.06 -14.07
N GLY A 12 -3.50 -9.02 -14.90
CA GLY A 12 -4.75 -8.41 -15.35
C GLY A 12 -5.47 -7.54 -14.33
N GLN A 13 -4.98 -7.39 -13.08
CA GLN A 13 -5.58 -6.49 -12.10
C GLN A 13 -5.39 -5.02 -12.44
N VAL A 14 -6.40 -4.20 -12.13
CA VAL A 14 -6.34 -2.74 -12.17
C VAL A 14 -5.85 -2.24 -10.81
N CYS A 15 -4.65 -1.68 -10.79
CA CYS A 15 -3.97 -1.26 -9.56
C CYS A 15 -3.85 0.27 -9.51
N LEU A 16 -4.46 0.89 -8.52
CA LEU A 16 -4.25 2.29 -8.24
C LEU A 16 -3.03 2.45 -7.33
N VAL A 17 -2.03 3.15 -7.86
CA VAL A 17 -0.72 3.27 -7.23
C VAL A 17 -0.34 4.73 -7.00
N GLY A 18 0.25 4.99 -5.84
CA GLY A 18 0.95 6.23 -5.55
C GLY A 18 2.45 6.13 -5.85
N VAL A 19 3.20 7.14 -5.50
CA VAL A 19 4.68 7.13 -5.63
C VAL A 19 5.36 6.35 -4.48
N GLY A 20 6.64 6.07 -4.65
CA GLY A 20 7.45 5.39 -3.63
C GLY A 20 7.28 3.86 -3.61
N PRO A 21 7.19 3.23 -2.42
CA PRO A 21 7.10 1.78 -2.29
C PRO A 21 5.94 1.13 -3.07
N PRO A 22 4.73 1.69 -3.12
CA PRO A 22 3.63 1.17 -3.94
C PRO A 22 3.98 1.07 -5.42
N ASN A 23 4.57 2.14 -5.96
CA ASN A 23 4.97 2.18 -7.36
C ASN A 23 6.05 1.15 -7.68
N ALA A 24 7.05 1.05 -6.81
CA ALA A 24 8.10 0.04 -6.95
C ALA A 24 7.53 -1.39 -6.88
N ALA A 25 6.54 -1.65 -6.00
CA ALA A 25 5.90 -2.96 -5.89
C ALA A 25 5.10 -3.30 -7.15
N ALA A 26 4.28 -2.39 -7.65
CA ALA A 26 3.44 -2.61 -8.82
C ALA A 26 4.28 -2.79 -10.10
N ASN A 27 5.30 -1.96 -10.32
CA ASN A 27 6.20 -2.12 -11.45
C ASN A 27 7.07 -3.38 -11.35
N LEU A 28 7.45 -3.79 -10.14
CA LEU A 28 8.15 -5.06 -9.91
C LEU A 28 7.26 -6.25 -10.27
N ALA A 29 5.99 -6.25 -9.83
CA ALA A 29 5.04 -7.30 -10.18
C ALA A 29 4.89 -7.45 -11.70
N ARG A 30 4.77 -6.33 -12.44
CA ARG A 30 4.69 -6.34 -13.89
C ARG A 30 5.92 -6.94 -14.56
N ARG A 31 7.10 -6.72 -14.00
CA ARG A 31 8.36 -7.32 -14.54
C ARG A 31 8.49 -8.81 -14.24
N LEU A 32 7.88 -9.29 -13.17
CA LEU A 32 8.10 -10.66 -12.68
C LEU A 32 6.99 -11.64 -13.08
N HIS A 33 5.72 -11.29 -12.83
CA HIS A 33 4.64 -12.28 -12.91
C HIS A 33 3.26 -11.70 -13.30
N ALA A 34 3.13 -10.38 -13.37
CA ALA A 34 1.86 -9.71 -13.67
C ALA A 34 2.01 -8.66 -14.79
N PRO A 35 2.47 -9.05 -16.01
CA PRO A 35 2.77 -8.12 -17.10
C PRO A 35 1.55 -7.32 -17.58
N GLU A 36 0.35 -7.91 -17.52
CA GLU A 36 -0.91 -7.27 -17.93
C GLU A 36 -1.58 -6.45 -16.82
N CYS A 37 -0.91 -6.29 -15.68
CA CYS A 37 -1.43 -5.43 -14.60
C CYS A 37 -1.52 -3.98 -15.06
N VAL A 38 -2.72 -3.40 -14.96
CA VAL A 38 -3.00 -2.03 -15.40
C VAL A 38 -2.73 -1.05 -14.26
N LEU A 39 -1.68 -0.25 -14.38
CA LEU A 39 -1.35 0.77 -13.39
C LEU A 39 -2.16 2.05 -13.64
N VAL A 40 -2.82 2.52 -12.61
CA VAL A 40 -3.68 3.71 -12.63
C VAL A 40 -3.17 4.69 -11.57
N TYR A 41 -3.15 5.98 -11.91
CA TYR A 41 -2.69 7.05 -11.04
C TYR A 41 -3.79 8.09 -10.81
N GLU A 42 -3.89 8.65 -9.62
CA GLU A 42 -4.89 9.68 -9.27
C GLU A 42 -4.86 10.90 -10.22
N SER A 43 -3.70 11.17 -10.82
CA SER A 43 -3.54 12.23 -11.83
C SER A 43 -4.33 12.01 -13.13
N GLY A 44 -4.87 10.80 -13.34
CA GLY A 44 -5.65 10.45 -14.51
C GLY A 44 -4.94 9.55 -15.51
N ALA A 45 -3.68 9.18 -15.27
CA ALA A 45 -2.95 8.26 -16.13
C ALA A 45 -3.45 6.82 -15.95
N ILE A 46 -3.88 6.19 -17.03
CA ILE A 46 -4.40 4.82 -17.06
C ILE A 46 -3.49 3.95 -17.91
N GLY A 47 -3.08 2.80 -17.39
CA GLY A 47 -2.22 1.87 -18.07
C GLY A 47 -0.81 2.41 -18.32
N ALA A 48 -0.34 3.33 -17.47
CA ALA A 48 1.00 3.89 -17.60
C ALA A 48 2.07 2.81 -17.44
N GLN A 49 3.10 2.91 -18.29
CA GLN A 49 4.24 1.98 -18.31
C GLN A 49 5.56 2.75 -18.18
N PRO A 50 5.78 3.43 -17.04
CA PRO A 50 6.95 4.29 -16.91
C PRO A 50 8.23 3.48 -17.03
N VAL A 51 9.19 4.02 -17.80
CA VAL A 51 10.51 3.39 -18.01
C VAL A 51 11.34 3.46 -16.72
N ARG A 52 11.13 4.52 -15.96
CA ARG A 52 11.74 4.77 -14.65
C ARG A 52 10.67 4.92 -13.58
N LEU A 53 11.01 4.71 -12.30
CA LEU A 53 10.08 5.00 -11.23
C LEU A 53 9.79 6.51 -11.19
N PRO A 54 8.51 6.93 -11.32
CA PRO A 54 8.14 8.34 -11.32
C PRO A 54 8.40 8.98 -9.95
N LEU A 55 8.81 10.25 -9.98
CA LEU A 55 9.06 11.04 -8.77
C LEU A 55 7.79 11.62 -8.16
N SER A 56 6.75 11.78 -8.98
CA SER A 56 5.42 12.25 -8.54
C SER A 56 4.33 11.62 -9.40
N ILE A 57 3.07 11.72 -8.96
CA ILE A 57 1.91 11.28 -9.77
C ILE A 57 1.68 12.18 -11.00
N GLY A 58 2.30 13.34 -11.05
CA GLY A 58 2.29 14.26 -12.20
C GLY A 58 3.58 14.20 -13.04
N ASP A 59 4.36 13.12 -12.93
CA ASP A 59 5.56 12.93 -13.75
C ASP A 59 5.15 12.75 -15.23
N ASP A 60 5.80 13.47 -16.14
CA ASP A 60 5.50 13.45 -17.58
C ASP A 60 5.62 12.04 -18.18
N ASP A 61 6.49 11.20 -17.64
CA ASP A 61 6.68 9.81 -18.07
C ASP A 61 5.39 8.99 -17.89
N LEU A 62 4.58 9.30 -16.88
CA LEU A 62 3.28 8.65 -16.67
C LEU A 62 2.31 9.01 -17.80
N ALA A 63 2.24 10.29 -18.16
CA ALA A 63 1.37 10.74 -19.25
C ALA A 63 1.84 10.19 -20.61
N ALA A 64 3.14 10.25 -20.87
CA ALA A 64 3.74 9.82 -22.14
C ALA A 64 3.60 8.30 -22.39
N THR A 65 3.52 7.50 -21.35
CA THR A 65 3.46 6.02 -21.42
C THR A 65 2.09 5.44 -21.12
N SER A 66 1.10 6.28 -20.81
CA SER A 66 -0.26 5.82 -20.51
C SER A 66 -1.02 5.43 -21.79
N LEU A 67 -1.94 4.48 -21.64
CA LEU A 67 -2.89 4.11 -22.68
C LEU A 67 -3.94 5.21 -22.88
N GLU A 68 -4.33 5.87 -21.79
CA GLU A 68 -5.32 6.93 -21.79
C GLU A 68 -5.04 7.92 -20.63
N LEU A 69 -5.45 9.18 -20.85
CA LEU A 69 -5.45 10.23 -19.85
C LEU A 69 -6.89 10.69 -19.62
N VAL A 70 -7.34 10.63 -18.39
CA VAL A 70 -8.65 11.13 -17.97
C VAL A 70 -8.49 12.28 -16.99
N SER A 71 -9.54 13.06 -16.81
CA SER A 71 -9.54 14.10 -15.77
C SER A 71 -9.53 13.49 -14.36
N VAL A 72 -9.02 14.23 -13.38
CA VAL A 72 -9.08 13.82 -11.96
C VAL A 72 -10.53 13.53 -11.55
N VAL A 73 -11.50 14.31 -12.05
CA VAL A 73 -12.93 14.10 -11.77
C VAL A 73 -13.42 12.75 -12.30
N GLU A 74 -13.03 12.38 -13.52
CA GLU A 74 -13.37 11.06 -14.10
C GLU A 74 -12.68 9.93 -13.35
N MET A 75 -11.41 10.13 -12.96
CA MET A 75 -10.67 9.16 -12.16
C MET A 75 -11.40 8.84 -10.85
N PHE A 76 -11.78 9.86 -10.11
CA PHE A 76 -12.46 9.67 -8.82
C PHE A 76 -13.90 9.14 -8.97
N ASN A 77 -14.68 9.67 -9.90
CA ASN A 77 -16.11 9.30 -10.03
C ASN A 77 -16.30 7.96 -10.75
N PHE A 78 -15.55 7.67 -11.82
CA PHE A 78 -15.84 6.51 -12.66
C PHE A 78 -14.85 5.36 -12.45
N TRP A 79 -13.61 5.63 -12.08
CA TRP A 79 -12.64 4.58 -11.83
C TRP A 79 -12.66 4.15 -10.36
N ILE A 80 -12.41 5.06 -9.44
CA ILE A 80 -12.37 4.74 -8.00
C ILE A 80 -13.80 4.50 -7.50
N GLY A 81 -14.67 5.50 -7.55
CA GLY A 81 -16.05 5.42 -7.10
C GLY A 81 -16.91 4.42 -7.89
N GLY A 82 -16.59 4.19 -9.16
CA GLY A 82 -17.19 3.17 -10.01
C GLY A 82 -16.75 1.73 -9.70
N GLY A 83 -15.89 1.51 -8.72
CA GLY A 83 -15.44 0.17 -8.29
C GLY A 83 -14.58 -0.57 -9.31
N ARG A 84 -13.89 0.15 -10.19
CA ARG A 84 -13.04 -0.45 -11.25
C ARG A 84 -11.63 -0.75 -10.76
N ILE A 85 -11.25 -0.34 -9.55
CA ILE A 85 -9.94 -0.58 -8.95
C ILE A 85 -9.97 -1.92 -8.21
N ASP A 86 -9.16 -2.87 -8.66
CA ASP A 86 -9.01 -4.17 -8.01
C ASP A 86 -8.13 -4.06 -6.76
N VAL A 87 -7.03 -3.30 -6.85
CA VAL A 87 -6.09 -3.11 -5.76
C VAL A 87 -5.76 -1.62 -5.60
N GLY A 88 -6.00 -1.07 -4.42
CA GLY A 88 -5.54 0.26 -4.03
C GLY A 88 -4.35 0.17 -3.06
N PHE A 89 -3.29 0.92 -3.33
CA PHE A 89 -2.16 1.02 -2.41
C PHE A 89 -2.28 2.26 -1.54
N LEU A 90 -2.09 2.08 -0.23
CA LEU A 90 -2.07 3.16 0.74
C LEU A 90 -0.82 3.09 1.61
N GLY A 91 -0.45 4.23 2.18
CA GLY A 91 0.53 4.35 3.25
C GLY A 91 -0.08 5.08 4.43
N ALA A 92 0.54 4.99 5.61
CA ALA A 92 0.07 5.71 6.78
C ALA A 92 1.22 6.07 7.72
N ALA A 93 1.04 7.16 8.46
CA ALA A 93 1.91 7.51 9.58
C ALA A 93 1.51 6.78 10.86
N GLN A 94 0.19 6.50 11.02
CA GLN A 94 -0.33 5.66 12.10
C GLN A 94 -1.40 4.72 11.55
N ILE A 95 -1.45 3.54 12.13
CA ILE A 95 -2.39 2.45 11.83
C ILE A 95 -2.88 1.90 13.17
N ASP A 96 -4.20 1.70 13.31
CA ASP A 96 -4.77 1.04 14.48
C ASP A 96 -5.11 -0.43 14.22
N ARG A 97 -5.64 -1.11 15.24
CA ARG A 97 -6.00 -2.53 15.19
C ARG A 97 -7.04 -2.90 14.13
N HIS A 98 -7.83 -1.94 13.65
CA HIS A 98 -8.84 -2.13 12.59
C HIS A 98 -8.36 -1.67 11.21
N ALA A 99 -7.05 -1.46 11.05
CA ALA A 99 -6.45 -0.92 9.82
C ALA A 99 -6.97 0.47 9.43
N ASN A 100 -7.53 1.24 10.37
CA ASN A 100 -7.78 2.65 10.12
C ASN A 100 -6.44 3.38 9.98
N LEU A 101 -6.40 4.38 9.11
CA LEU A 101 -5.16 5.05 8.72
C LEU A 101 -5.18 6.53 9.11
N ASN A 102 -4.05 7.01 9.59
CA ASN A 102 -3.80 8.43 9.78
C ASN A 102 -2.69 8.91 8.85
N THR A 103 -3.05 9.83 7.97
CA THR A 103 -2.16 10.57 7.07
C THR A 103 -2.32 12.08 7.22
N THR A 104 -3.02 12.55 8.28
CA THR A 104 -3.43 13.95 8.43
C THR A 104 -2.63 14.72 9.48
N ALA A 105 -2.55 14.20 10.71
CA ALA A 105 -1.90 14.93 11.79
C ALA A 105 -1.44 14.02 12.92
N ILE A 106 -0.32 14.30 13.53
CA ILE A 106 0.15 13.71 14.78
C ILE A 106 -0.06 14.72 15.91
N GLY A 107 -0.72 14.29 16.97
CA GLY A 107 -1.17 15.14 18.08
C GLY A 107 -2.54 15.80 17.79
N PRO A 108 -3.01 16.72 18.64
CA PRO A 108 -4.30 17.37 18.49
C PRO A 108 -4.45 18.06 17.13
N TYR A 109 -5.59 17.87 16.46
CA TYR A 109 -5.81 18.38 15.10
C TYR A 109 -5.65 19.88 14.98
N GLU A 110 -6.13 20.64 15.97
CA GLU A 110 -6.06 22.12 15.97
C GLU A 110 -4.64 22.65 16.15
N GLN A 111 -3.79 21.89 16.87
CA GLN A 111 -2.40 22.25 17.13
C GLN A 111 -1.50 21.01 17.03
N PRO A 112 -1.31 20.47 15.82
CA PRO A 112 -0.58 19.22 15.65
C PRO A 112 0.92 19.38 15.89
N LYS A 113 1.53 18.35 16.48
CA LYS A 113 2.99 18.24 16.55
C LYS A 113 3.61 18.10 15.16
N VAL A 114 2.92 17.36 14.29
CA VAL A 114 3.30 17.18 12.89
C VAL A 114 2.05 17.26 12.01
N ARG A 115 2.06 18.15 11.03
CA ARG A 115 1.07 18.14 9.94
C ARG A 115 1.59 17.22 8.85
N LEU A 116 0.78 16.23 8.50
CA LEU A 116 1.04 15.25 7.44
C LEU A 116 0.40 15.73 6.12
N PRO A 117 0.62 15.02 4.99
CA PRO A 117 0.08 15.44 3.69
C PRO A 117 -1.44 15.59 3.61
N GLY A 118 -2.19 14.91 4.46
CA GLY A 118 -3.66 14.93 4.47
C GLY A 118 -4.27 13.69 3.83
N ALA A 119 -5.55 13.79 3.46
CA ALA A 119 -6.31 12.68 2.96
C ALA A 119 -5.94 12.27 1.53
N GLY A 120 -5.75 13.26 0.62
CA GLY A 120 -5.72 12.92 -0.82
C GLY A 120 -6.93 12.09 -1.21
N GLY A 121 -6.74 11.06 -2.01
CA GLY A 121 -7.76 10.08 -2.36
C GLY A 121 -7.86 8.87 -1.43
N ALA A 122 -7.12 8.85 -0.31
CA ALA A 122 -7.04 7.67 0.54
C ALA A 122 -8.39 7.20 1.10
N PRO A 123 -9.34 8.08 1.52
CA PRO A 123 -10.66 7.63 1.97
C PRO A 123 -11.48 6.93 0.89
N GLU A 124 -11.49 7.48 -0.32
CA GLU A 124 -12.20 6.92 -1.48
C GLU A 124 -11.57 5.59 -1.92
N ILE A 125 -10.25 5.52 -1.93
CA ILE A 125 -9.52 4.28 -2.25
C ILE A 125 -9.87 3.20 -1.23
N ALA A 126 -9.79 3.54 0.07
CA ALA A 126 -10.13 2.61 1.14
C ALA A 126 -11.58 2.12 1.07
N ALA A 127 -12.51 2.98 0.65
CA ALA A 127 -13.93 2.65 0.57
C ALA A 127 -14.34 1.90 -0.70
N CYS A 128 -13.67 2.16 -1.83
CA CYS A 128 -14.15 1.76 -3.15
C CYS A 128 -13.29 0.69 -3.85
N ALA A 129 -11.99 0.56 -3.53
CA ALA A 129 -11.16 -0.49 -4.10
C ALA A 129 -11.63 -1.88 -3.62
N LYS A 130 -11.51 -2.91 -4.46
CA LYS A 130 -11.90 -4.29 -4.09
C LYS A 130 -10.96 -4.90 -3.06
N SER A 131 -9.69 -4.50 -3.06
CA SER A 131 -8.73 -4.80 -2.00
C SER A 131 -7.77 -3.63 -1.77
N VAL A 132 -7.21 -3.56 -0.57
CA VAL A 132 -6.27 -2.51 -0.17
C VAL A 132 -4.99 -3.14 0.35
N ILE A 133 -3.85 -2.66 -0.14
CA ILE A 133 -2.53 -3.01 0.38
C ILE A 133 -1.94 -1.78 1.05
N VAL A 134 -1.73 -1.88 2.36
CA VAL A 134 -1.06 -0.84 3.14
C VAL A 134 0.41 -1.22 3.29
N ILE A 135 1.31 -0.30 2.93
CA ILE A 135 2.76 -0.50 3.12
C ILE A 135 3.26 0.50 4.16
N ALA A 136 3.78 0.01 5.27
CA ALA A 136 4.28 0.84 6.36
C ALA A 136 5.49 0.20 7.07
N ARG A 137 6.35 1.02 7.70
CA ARG A 137 7.35 0.50 8.63
C ARG A 137 6.69 0.10 9.94
N HIS A 138 7.04 -1.06 10.45
CA HIS A 138 6.52 -1.55 11.72
C HIS A 138 7.25 -0.87 12.88
N SER A 139 6.54 -0.08 13.65
CA SER A 139 7.09 0.55 14.84
C SER A 139 5.97 0.96 15.81
N PRO A 140 6.24 1.15 17.11
CA PRO A 140 5.26 1.62 18.09
C PRO A 140 4.72 3.03 17.79
N ARG A 141 5.38 3.80 16.90
CA ARG A 141 4.88 5.11 16.45
C ARG A 141 3.90 4.99 15.29
N THR A 142 4.01 3.90 14.51
CA THR A 142 3.15 3.64 13.35
C THR A 142 1.95 2.78 13.75
N PHE A 143 2.18 1.72 14.52
CA PHE A 143 1.14 0.80 14.99
C PHE A 143 0.71 1.21 16.39
N VAL A 144 -0.36 2.00 16.49
CA VAL A 144 -0.81 2.66 17.71
C VAL A 144 -2.16 2.11 18.17
N GLU A 145 -2.39 2.04 19.47
CA GLU A 145 -3.68 1.61 20.01
C GLU A 145 -4.81 2.57 19.60
N LYS A 146 -4.50 3.87 19.53
CA LYS A 146 -5.45 4.92 19.14
C LYS A 146 -4.79 5.92 18.20
N LEU A 147 -5.44 6.15 17.06
CA LEU A 147 -5.01 7.17 16.11
C LEU A 147 -5.20 8.58 16.68
N ASP A 148 -4.27 9.48 16.38
CA ASP A 148 -4.45 10.91 16.66
C ASP A 148 -5.51 11.54 15.76
N PHE A 149 -5.66 11.02 14.53
CA PHE A 149 -6.68 11.43 13.56
C PHE A 149 -7.03 10.24 12.64
N VAL A 150 -8.30 10.02 12.37
CA VAL A 150 -8.73 9.01 11.40
C VAL A 150 -8.90 9.67 10.05
N THR A 151 -7.98 9.40 9.12
CA THR A 151 -8.06 9.90 7.74
C THR A 151 -8.87 8.96 6.87
N SER A 152 -8.58 7.66 6.93
CA SER A 152 -9.29 6.63 6.18
C SER A 152 -9.68 5.51 7.13
N LEU A 153 -10.89 4.99 6.97
CA LEU A 153 -11.33 3.81 7.69
C LEU A 153 -10.61 2.57 7.14
N GLY A 154 -10.45 1.57 7.98
CA GLY A 154 -10.01 0.24 7.58
C GLY A 154 -10.93 -0.29 6.50
N HIS A 155 -10.37 -1.10 5.62
CA HIS A 155 -11.09 -1.58 4.45
C HIS A 155 -12.32 -2.41 4.83
N GLN A 156 -13.49 -1.96 4.38
CA GLN A 156 -14.79 -2.57 4.73
C GLN A 156 -15.29 -3.58 3.68
N ARG A 157 -14.61 -3.70 2.54
CA ARG A 157 -15.05 -4.53 1.41
C ARG A 157 -13.87 -5.34 0.86
N GLY A 158 -13.72 -6.58 1.24
CA GLY A 158 -12.71 -7.48 0.66
C GLY A 158 -11.41 -7.58 1.48
N HIS A 159 -10.31 -7.87 0.82
CA HIS A 159 -9.06 -8.18 1.50
C HIS A 159 -8.22 -6.94 1.76
N THR A 160 -7.84 -6.72 3.01
CA THR A 160 -6.79 -5.78 3.38
C THR A 160 -5.52 -6.57 3.72
N ALA A 161 -4.37 -6.10 3.22
CA ALA A 161 -3.07 -6.58 3.64
C ALA A 161 -2.26 -5.40 4.15
N VAL A 162 -1.74 -5.50 5.37
CA VAL A 162 -0.79 -4.54 5.92
C VAL A 162 0.59 -5.19 5.88
N ILE A 163 1.44 -4.72 4.96
CA ILE A 163 2.76 -5.30 4.71
C ILE A 163 3.81 -4.38 5.30
N THR A 164 4.58 -4.92 6.21
CA THR A 164 5.62 -4.18 6.95
C THR A 164 7.01 -4.72 6.65
N ASP A 165 8.02 -4.19 7.31
CA ASP A 165 9.38 -4.72 7.30
C ASP A 165 9.57 -5.92 8.25
N LEU A 166 8.57 -6.23 9.10
CA LEU A 166 8.62 -7.37 10.01
C LEU A 166 7.73 -8.53 9.55
N GLY A 167 6.58 -8.26 8.94
CA GLY A 167 5.63 -9.29 8.57
C GLY A 167 4.43 -8.76 7.80
N VAL A 168 3.42 -9.61 7.70
CA VAL A 168 2.14 -9.33 7.04
C VAL A 168 1.02 -9.50 8.05
N LEU A 169 0.16 -8.49 8.15
CA LEU A 169 -1.06 -8.53 8.96
C LEU A 169 -2.27 -8.52 8.04
N ARG A 170 -3.33 -9.20 8.46
CA ARG A 170 -4.64 -9.21 7.78
C ARG A 170 -5.76 -9.11 8.81
N PRO A 171 -6.92 -8.54 8.45
CA PRO A 171 -8.08 -8.59 9.31
C PRO A 171 -8.55 -10.03 9.53
N ALA A 172 -8.83 -10.39 10.77
CA ALA A 172 -9.58 -11.58 11.15
C ALA A 172 -11.08 -11.37 10.87
N ASP A 173 -11.92 -12.38 11.14
CA ASP A 173 -13.37 -12.34 10.91
C ASP A 173 -14.08 -11.19 11.63
N ASP A 174 -13.56 -10.75 12.77
CA ASP A 174 -14.08 -9.61 13.54
C ASP A 174 -13.54 -8.25 13.06
N GLY A 175 -12.69 -8.24 12.04
CA GLY A 175 -12.08 -7.06 11.44
C GLY A 175 -10.83 -6.53 12.18
N GLU A 176 -10.38 -7.17 13.25
CA GLU A 176 -9.14 -6.81 13.93
C GLU A 176 -7.95 -7.43 13.23
N LEU A 177 -6.87 -6.64 13.05
CA LEU A 177 -5.63 -7.12 12.44
C LEU A 177 -4.98 -8.22 13.30
N GLU A 178 -4.61 -9.31 12.64
CA GLU A 178 -3.76 -10.37 13.19
C GLU A 178 -2.52 -10.55 12.34
N LEU A 179 -1.44 -11.00 12.97
CA LEU A 179 -0.20 -11.36 12.27
C LEU A 179 -0.39 -12.71 11.60
N VAL A 180 -0.36 -12.73 10.26
CA VAL A 180 -0.53 -13.96 9.47
C VAL A 180 0.78 -14.54 8.96
N ALA A 181 1.82 -13.70 8.82
CA ALA A 181 3.15 -14.19 8.43
C ALA A 181 4.25 -13.26 8.94
N VAL A 182 5.38 -13.83 9.31
CA VAL A 182 6.62 -13.10 9.61
C VAL A 182 7.62 -13.22 8.47
N HIS A 183 8.50 -12.22 8.34
CA HIS A 183 9.58 -12.31 7.35
C HIS A 183 10.73 -13.20 7.84
N PRO A 184 11.52 -13.82 6.94
CA PRO A 184 12.65 -14.63 7.33
C PRO A 184 13.60 -13.88 8.29
N GLY A 185 13.89 -14.51 9.43
CA GLY A 185 14.75 -13.94 10.46
C GLY A 185 14.07 -12.98 11.44
N VAL A 186 12.73 -12.83 11.36
CA VAL A 186 11.93 -12.06 12.31
C VAL A 186 11.22 -13.02 13.24
N GLU A 187 11.34 -12.78 14.54
CA GLU A 187 10.59 -13.51 15.57
C GLU A 187 9.23 -12.85 15.82
N PRO A 188 8.16 -13.63 16.02
CA PRO A 188 6.80 -13.07 16.24
C PRO A 188 6.73 -12.07 17.40
N ASP A 189 7.51 -12.28 18.47
CA ASP A 189 7.54 -11.38 19.62
C ASP A 189 8.09 -9.99 19.25
N GLN A 190 9.02 -9.90 18.30
CA GLN A 190 9.52 -8.60 17.79
C GLN A 190 8.39 -7.78 17.15
N VAL A 191 7.46 -8.46 16.44
CA VAL A 191 6.30 -7.79 15.83
C VAL A 191 5.34 -7.31 16.91
N ARG A 192 5.08 -8.15 17.92
CA ARG A 192 4.22 -7.81 19.05
C ARG A 192 4.76 -6.61 19.84
N GLU A 193 6.06 -6.62 20.19
CA GLU A 193 6.71 -5.52 20.91
C GLU A 193 6.72 -4.19 20.12
N ALA A 194 6.71 -4.28 18.78
CA ALA A 194 6.63 -3.11 17.90
C ALA A 194 5.20 -2.62 17.64
N THR A 195 4.19 -3.25 18.24
CA THR A 195 2.76 -2.93 18.08
C THR A 195 2.19 -2.31 19.35
N GLY A 196 1.43 -1.23 19.23
CA GLY A 196 0.87 -0.47 20.36
C GLY A 196 -0.35 -1.09 21.02
N TRP A 197 -0.77 -2.31 20.61
CA TRP A 197 -1.85 -3.07 21.22
C TRP A 197 -1.44 -4.54 21.36
N ASP A 198 -2.24 -5.34 22.05
CA ASP A 198 -2.02 -6.79 22.16
C ASP A 198 -2.35 -7.44 20.80
N LEU A 199 -1.31 -7.56 19.96
CA LEU A 199 -1.44 -8.08 18.60
C LEU A 199 -1.70 -9.58 18.62
N ARG A 200 -2.82 -9.98 18.03
CA ARG A 200 -3.16 -11.39 17.83
C ARG A 200 -2.31 -12.00 16.72
N MET A 201 -2.08 -13.29 16.85
CA MET A 201 -1.44 -14.11 15.82
C MET A 201 -2.48 -15.04 15.22
N ALA A 202 -2.40 -15.23 13.90
CA ALA A 202 -3.23 -16.24 13.25
C ALA A 202 -2.95 -17.64 13.86
N PRO A 203 -3.95 -18.53 13.92
CA PRO A 203 -3.76 -19.90 14.42
C PRO A 203 -2.66 -20.66 13.66
N GLU A 204 -2.53 -20.39 12.37
CA GLU A 204 -1.47 -20.90 11.50
C GLU A 204 -0.60 -19.71 11.07
N LEU A 205 0.36 -19.32 11.93
CA LEU A 205 1.32 -18.30 11.61
C LEU A 205 2.35 -18.83 10.61
N ASP A 206 2.47 -18.18 9.47
CA ASP A 206 3.34 -18.58 8.36
C ASP A 206 4.63 -17.74 8.31
N HIS A 207 5.50 -18.10 7.38
CA HIS A 207 6.68 -17.32 7.00
C HIS A 207 6.53 -16.85 5.56
N THR A 208 6.79 -15.57 5.30
CA THR A 208 6.82 -15.13 3.90
C THR A 208 7.94 -15.84 3.15
N PRO A 209 7.72 -16.23 1.88
CA PRO A 209 8.75 -16.90 1.10
C PRO A 209 10.03 -16.07 1.05
N PRO A 210 11.21 -16.69 1.16
CA PRO A 210 12.48 -15.99 1.01
C PRO A 210 12.53 -15.20 -0.30
N VAL A 211 13.22 -14.06 -0.26
CA VAL A 211 13.45 -13.25 -1.47
C VAL A 211 14.42 -13.98 -2.38
N THR A 212 14.03 -14.14 -3.66
CA THR A 212 14.90 -14.74 -4.66
C THR A 212 15.91 -13.73 -5.20
N GLU A 213 17.05 -14.21 -5.69
CA GLU A 213 18.06 -13.35 -6.32
C GLU A 213 17.50 -12.61 -7.56
N HIS A 214 16.59 -13.27 -8.30
CA HIS A 214 15.92 -12.65 -9.44
C HIS A 214 15.05 -11.45 -9.03
N GLU A 215 14.19 -11.61 -8.01
CA GLU A 215 13.36 -10.52 -7.48
C GLU A 215 14.20 -9.35 -6.97
N LEU A 216 15.29 -9.67 -6.28
CA LEU A 216 16.18 -8.66 -5.73
C LEU A 216 16.90 -7.88 -6.83
N THR A 217 17.35 -8.56 -7.88
CA THR A 217 17.99 -7.94 -9.05
C THR A 217 17.01 -7.01 -9.76
N GLN A 218 15.79 -7.47 -10.06
CA GLN A 218 14.77 -6.66 -10.71
C GLN A 218 14.38 -5.43 -9.88
N LEU A 219 14.28 -5.57 -8.55
CA LEU A 219 14.03 -4.43 -7.66
C LEU A 219 15.19 -3.41 -7.64
N ARG A 220 16.43 -3.89 -7.64
CA ARG A 220 17.62 -3.02 -7.70
C ARG A 220 17.69 -2.23 -9.01
N GLU A 221 17.42 -2.89 -10.13
CA GLU A 221 17.37 -2.25 -11.46
C GLU A 221 16.28 -1.16 -11.51
N LEU A 222 15.07 -1.47 -11.02
CA LEU A 222 13.99 -0.48 -10.91
C LEU A 222 14.38 0.75 -10.09
N ARG A 223 15.04 0.53 -8.96
CA ARG A 223 15.48 1.64 -8.09
C ARG A 223 16.63 2.44 -8.69
N ALA A 224 17.54 1.79 -9.42
CA ALA A 224 18.64 2.45 -10.10
C ALA A 224 18.16 3.33 -11.29
N SER A 225 16.98 3.06 -11.84
CA SER A 225 16.36 3.89 -12.88
C SER A 225 15.66 5.14 -12.31
N ALA A 226 15.36 5.16 -11.01
CA ALA A 226 14.73 6.31 -10.36
C ALA A 226 15.74 7.48 -10.29
N GLY A 227 15.40 8.63 -10.87
CA GLY A 227 16.19 9.85 -10.74
C GLY A 227 17.31 10.05 -11.79
N ARG A 228 17.27 9.33 -12.91
CA ARG A 228 18.10 9.61 -14.09
C ARG A 228 17.37 10.45 -15.11
#